data_2ef3650ff3ac149d243296be1b31ad4b
#
_entry.id   2ef3650ff3ac149d243296be1b31ad4b
#
_cell.length_a   1.000
_cell.length_b   1.000
_cell.length_c   1.000
_cell.angle_alpha   90.00
_cell.angle_beta   90.00
_cell.angle_gamma   90.00
#
_symmetry.space_group_name_H-M   'P 1'
#
loop_
_entity.id
_entity.type
_entity.pdbx_description
1 polymer ?
#
loop_
_entity_poly.entity_id
_entity_poly.type
_entity_poly.pdbx_seq_one_letter_code
_entity_poly.pdbx_strand_id
1 'polypeptide(L)'
;MNPVIGLDVAKGESQVQAYLERKKPYKKSFKVKHDLDGLASLLDFIKELEDISGERPPLVLESTGHYHTPVVQYFEDKGYLIIIVNPLISYKAKSSSLRKVKTDIIDANHLCELYYKEDLEPYKKRGIQLTNLRHLTRQHDNVTGMFVQTKLQFQAVLDQVFPEYTNVFGDLYSDVSLKILHAFPTSEDILKANIEVLATKIKEFCNSRSLEWANKQAEKLMTAAAQNPFQKALYSSLSLSLDMYINMLFEYKKHLSMLENEIDALANSIEESKIIRSIPGIGEKIAATIVSEIGEIERFNHPKKLVAFAGIDPSVFESGTFKGTYNRITKRGSSRLRQALYMAVKCAIRDCRKQKTTDEILPRNKKLRAFYDKKREEGKPFRVAVIACANKLLHWIYALLKSKTAFQDLA
;
A
#
# COMPACT_ATOMS: atom_id res chain seq x y z
N MET A 1 -20.37 34.86 13.92
CA MET A 1 -19.68 34.77 12.63
C MET A 1 -19.25 33.31 12.43
N ASN A 2 -19.02 32.85 11.21
CA ASN A 2 -18.54 31.46 11.00
C ASN A 2 -17.23 31.53 10.20
N PRO A 3 -16.11 31.87 10.86
CA PRO A 3 -14.83 32.10 10.22
C PRO A 3 -14.21 30.81 9.68
N VAL A 4 -13.36 30.92 8.63
CA VAL A 4 -12.62 29.79 8.07
C VAL A 4 -11.30 30.27 7.46
N ILE A 5 -10.29 29.43 7.48
CA ILE A 5 -9.00 29.64 6.82
C ILE A 5 -8.75 28.56 5.79
N GLY A 6 -8.54 28.96 4.55
CA GLY A 6 -8.14 28.09 3.45
C GLY A 6 -6.63 28.15 3.24
N LEU A 7 -5.98 26.99 3.18
CA LEU A 7 -4.55 26.83 2.97
C LEU A 7 -4.30 26.03 1.70
N ASP A 8 -3.81 26.67 0.65
CA ASP A 8 -3.26 25.97 -0.51
C ASP A 8 -1.79 25.65 -0.25
N VAL A 9 -1.53 24.36 0.02
CA VAL A 9 -0.25 23.87 0.54
C VAL A 9 0.67 23.44 -0.59
N ALA A 10 1.85 24.07 -0.68
CA ALA A 10 2.94 23.70 -1.57
C ALA A 10 4.18 23.23 -0.78
N LYS A 11 5.27 22.94 -1.50
CA LYS A 11 6.54 22.55 -0.87
C LYS A 11 7.17 23.75 -0.15
N GLY A 12 7.17 23.70 1.18
CA GLY A 12 7.83 24.68 2.04
C GLY A 12 7.05 25.99 2.26
N GLU A 13 5.92 26.20 1.60
CA GLU A 13 5.06 27.39 1.81
C GLU A 13 3.58 27.07 1.57
N SER A 14 2.70 27.87 2.11
CA SER A 14 1.25 27.84 1.82
C SER A 14 0.74 29.22 1.44
N GLN A 15 -0.18 29.27 0.48
CA GLN A 15 -1.01 30.45 0.27
C GLN A 15 -2.20 30.41 1.23
N VAL A 16 -2.41 31.49 1.96
CA VAL A 16 -3.42 31.61 3.02
C VAL A 16 -4.50 32.59 2.59
N GLN A 17 -5.76 32.19 2.80
CA GLN A 17 -6.89 33.11 2.74
C GLN A 17 -7.80 32.86 3.94
N ALA A 18 -8.31 33.93 4.56
CA ALA A 18 -9.31 33.86 5.62
C ALA A 18 -10.63 34.47 5.18
N TYR A 19 -11.74 33.92 5.69
CA TYR A 19 -13.07 34.46 5.56
C TYR A 19 -13.70 34.61 6.94
N LEU A 20 -14.39 35.72 7.20
CA LEU A 20 -15.20 35.92 8.41
C LEU A 20 -16.55 35.24 8.31
N GLU A 21 -17.14 35.25 7.11
CA GLU A 21 -18.38 34.58 6.75
C GLU A 21 -18.36 34.23 5.25
N ARG A 22 -19.34 33.48 4.80
CA ARG A 22 -19.52 33.17 3.38
C ARG A 22 -19.46 34.42 2.52
N LYS A 23 -18.57 34.44 1.50
CA LYS A 23 -18.32 35.56 0.59
C LYS A 23 -17.78 36.83 1.23
N LYS A 24 -17.29 36.78 2.46
CA LYS A 24 -16.65 37.93 3.16
C LYS A 24 -15.19 37.60 3.47
N PRO A 25 -14.25 37.81 2.51
CA PRO A 25 -12.83 37.60 2.74
C PRO A 25 -12.33 38.60 3.80
N TYR A 26 -11.44 38.11 4.65
CA TYR A 26 -10.74 38.91 5.65
C TYR A 26 -9.31 39.14 5.20
N LYS A 27 -8.91 40.39 5.02
CA LYS A 27 -7.63 40.81 4.49
C LYS A 27 -7.30 40.21 3.10
N LYS A 28 -6.18 40.58 2.53
CA LYS A 28 -5.67 40.01 1.29
C LYS A 28 -4.99 38.68 1.57
N SER A 29 -5.07 37.78 0.61
CA SER A 29 -4.34 36.51 0.66
C SER A 29 -2.83 36.75 0.71
N PHE A 30 -2.12 35.93 1.49
CA PHE A 30 -0.69 36.05 1.71
C PHE A 30 0.00 34.70 1.77
N LYS A 31 1.34 34.69 1.64
CA LYS A 31 2.13 33.47 1.73
C LYS A 31 2.73 33.28 3.11
N VAL A 32 2.78 32.02 3.55
CA VAL A 32 3.40 31.62 4.83
C VAL A 32 4.38 30.50 4.56
N LYS A 33 5.60 30.64 5.09
CA LYS A 33 6.60 29.55 5.05
C LYS A 33 6.29 28.49 6.10
N HIS A 34 6.73 27.24 5.82
CA HIS A 34 6.57 26.12 6.75
C HIS A 34 7.77 26.01 7.73
N ASP A 35 8.36 27.12 8.13
CA ASP A 35 9.31 27.21 9.24
C ASP A 35 8.60 27.70 10.52
N LEU A 36 9.31 27.70 11.63
CA LEU A 36 8.74 28.08 12.93
C LEU A 36 8.21 29.51 12.92
N ASP A 37 8.93 30.45 12.31
CA ASP A 37 8.55 31.86 12.26
C ASP A 37 7.31 32.08 11.40
N GLY A 38 7.25 31.41 10.24
CA GLY A 38 6.10 31.51 9.36
C GLY A 38 4.85 30.86 9.98
N LEU A 39 4.97 29.71 10.60
CA LEU A 39 3.82 29.08 11.29
C LEU A 39 3.39 29.84 12.54
N ALA A 40 4.32 30.46 13.26
CA ALA A 40 3.99 31.34 14.38
C ALA A 40 3.25 32.61 13.90
N SER A 41 3.74 33.25 12.83
CA SER A 41 3.06 34.36 12.18
C SER A 41 1.64 34.02 11.71
N LEU A 42 1.44 32.84 11.15
CA LEU A 42 0.10 32.35 10.79
C LEU A 42 -0.77 32.17 12.04
N LEU A 43 -0.21 31.63 13.12
CA LEU A 43 -0.94 31.47 14.39
C LEU A 43 -1.41 32.80 14.94
N ASP A 44 -0.57 33.83 14.90
CA ASP A 44 -0.95 35.20 15.38
C ASP A 44 -2.05 35.81 14.49
N PHE A 45 -1.98 35.59 13.18
CA PHE A 45 -3.07 35.98 12.26
C PHE A 45 -4.38 35.26 12.55
N ILE A 46 -4.31 33.94 12.90
CA ILE A 46 -5.49 33.17 13.29
C ILE A 46 -6.11 33.70 14.57
N LYS A 47 -5.31 34.06 15.59
CA LYS A 47 -5.78 34.63 16.85
C LYS A 47 -6.46 35.98 16.63
N GLU A 48 -5.89 36.82 15.77
CA GLU A 48 -6.53 38.10 15.38
C GLU A 48 -7.94 37.85 14.78
N LEU A 49 -8.06 36.83 13.94
CA LEU A 49 -9.35 36.45 13.35
C LEU A 49 -10.32 35.90 14.43
N GLU A 50 -9.82 35.13 15.41
CA GLU A 50 -10.61 34.64 16.56
C GLU A 50 -11.15 35.81 17.38
N ASP A 51 -10.29 36.80 17.70
CA ASP A 51 -10.68 37.96 18.49
C ASP A 51 -11.79 38.80 17.81
N ILE A 52 -11.73 38.92 16.48
CA ILE A 52 -12.73 39.65 15.70
C ILE A 52 -14.02 38.89 15.54
N SER A 53 -13.94 37.59 15.30
CA SER A 53 -15.12 36.75 15.01
C SER A 53 -15.81 36.23 16.26
N GLY A 54 -15.08 36.10 17.36
CA GLY A 54 -15.54 35.44 18.59
C GLY A 54 -15.55 33.91 18.50
N GLU A 55 -15.07 33.35 17.40
CA GLU A 55 -15.08 31.91 17.15
C GLU A 55 -13.72 31.45 16.58
N ARG A 56 -13.32 30.22 16.95
CA ARG A 56 -12.11 29.60 16.48
C ARG A 56 -12.28 29.06 15.06
N PRO A 57 -11.54 29.57 14.04
CA PRO A 57 -11.71 29.16 12.66
C PRO A 57 -11.15 27.75 12.41
N PRO A 58 -11.85 26.87 11.68
CA PRO A 58 -11.24 25.68 11.14
C PRO A 58 -10.26 26.02 10.02
N LEU A 59 -9.19 25.19 9.92
CA LEU A 59 -8.22 25.27 8.83
C LEU A 59 -8.58 24.23 7.78
N VAL A 60 -8.87 24.68 6.56
CA VAL A 60 -9.25 23.85 5.42
C VAL A 60 -8.08 23.79 4.44
N LEU A 61 -7.60 22.60 4.14
CA LEU A 61 -6.47 22.37 3.23
C LEU A 61 -6.71 21.15 2.33
N GLU A 62 -6.05 21.15 1.17
CA GLU A 62 -6.08 20.00 0.26
C GLU A 62 -4.93 19.03 0.57
N SER A 63 -5.20 17.72 0.49
CA SER A 63 -4.15 16.70 0.70
C SER A 63 -3.24 16.60 -0.52
N THR A 64 -2.34 17.57 -0.70
CA THR A 64 -1.35 17.57 -1.78
C THR A 64 -0.06 16.88 -1.31
N GLY A 65 0.14 15.63 -1.76
CA GLY A 65 1.31 14.83 -1.38
C GLY A 65 1.48 14.69 0.14
N HIS A 66 2.66 15.02 0.65
CA HIS A 66 3.02 14.97 2.08
C HIS A 66 3.28 16.36 2.69
N TYR A 67 3.22 17.44 1.88
CA TYR A 67 3.62 18.78 2.30
C TYR A 67 2.72 19.38 3.37
N HIS A 68 1.46 18.95 3.45
CA HIS A 68 0.51 19.39 4.47
C HIS A 68 0.82 18.84 5.88
N THR A 69 1.57 17.73 6.00
CA THR A 69 1.76 17.03 7.27
C THR A 69 2.35 17.90 8.39
N PRO A 70 3.43 18.69 8.18
CA PRO A 70 3.97 19.55 9.24
C PRO A 70 2.99 20.65 9.67
N VAL A 71 2.25 21.23 8.72
CA VAL A 71 1.26 22.28 8.98
C VAL A 71 0.11 21.74 9.82
N VAL A 72 -0.41 20.58 9.41
CA VAL A 72 -1.48 19.87 10.16
C VAL A 72 -1.03 19.58 11.58
N GLN A 73 0.17 18.99 11.76
CA GLN A 73 0.69 18.65 13.08
C GLN A 73 0.84 19.89 13.98
N TYR A 74 1.41 20.98 13.46
CA TYR A 74 1.62 22.20 14.22
C TYR A 74 0.32 22.81 14.76
N PHE A 75 -0.74 22.88 13.93
CA PHE A 75 -2.01 23.46 14.34
C PHE A 75 -2.90 22.50 15.13
N GLU A 76 -2.80 21.20 14.85
CA GLU A 76 -3.48 20.17 15.63
C GLU A 76 -2.98 20.14 17.08
N ASP A 77 -1.66 20.21 17.30
CA ASP A 77 -1.07 20.29 18.65
C ASP A 77 -1.50 21.55 19.42
N LYS A 78 -1.96 22.59 18.72
CA LYS A 78 -2.56 23.81 19.29
C LYS A 78 -4.08 23.75 19.42
N GLY A 79 -4.69 22.61 19.09
CA GLY A 79 -6.11 22.38 19.26
C GLY A 79 -7.01 23.01 18.18
N TYR A 80 -6.48 23.34 17.01
CA TYR A 80 -7.27 23.83 15.89
C TYR A 80 -7.97 22.69 15.16
N LEU A 81 -9.19 22.95 14.70
CA LEU A 81 -9.94 22.03 13.87
C LEU A 81 -9.35 22.02 12.46
N ILE A 82 -8.92 20.85 12.01
CA ILE A 82 -8.35 20.67 10.67
C ILE A 82 -9.36 19.96 9.78
N ILE A 83 -9.51 20.42 8.55
CA ILE A 83 -10.32 19.78 7.52
C ILE A 83 -9.42 19.51 6.31
N ILE A 84 -9.19 18.24 6.02
CA ILE A 84 -8.38 17.83 4.86
C ILE A 84 -9.29 17.43 3.72
N VAL A 85 -9.33 18.27 2.68
CA VAL A 85 -10.16 18.04 1.50
C VAL A 85 -9.49 17.03 0.56
N ASN A 86 -10.28 16.09 0.07
CA ASN A 86 -9.82 15.19 -0.98
C ASN A 86 -9.66 15.96 -2.30
N PRO A 87 -8.52 15.84 -3.01
CA PRO A 87 -8.29 16.49 -4.31
C PRO A 87 -9.39 16.27 -5.34
N LEU A 88 -10.07 15.13 -5.30
CA LEU A 88 -11.21 14.85 -6.19
C LEU A 88 -12.42 15.74 -5.91
N ILE A 89 -12.66 16.12 -4.63
CA ILE A 89 -13.77 17.03 -4.25
C ILE A 89 -13.41 18.43 -4.72
N SER A 90 -12.21 18.89 -4.40
CA SER A 90 -11.69 20.19 -4.83
C SER A 90 -11.72 20.33 -6.36
N TYR A 91 -11.25 19.31 -7.10
CA TYR A 91 -11.30 19.30 -8.56
C TYR A 91 -12.72 19.38 -9.14
N LYS A 92 -13.67 18.61 -8.58
CA LYS A 92 -15.07 18.66 -9.02
C LYS A 92 -15.68 20.04 -8.84
N ALA A 93 -15.45 20.66 -7.70
CA ALA A 93 -15.97 21.99 -7.41
C ALA A 93 -15.34 23.05 -8.33
N LYS A 94 -14.02 22.93 -8.64
CA LYS A 94 -13.34 23.79 -9.61
C LYS A 94 -13.85 23.58 -11.04
N SER A 95 -14.17 22.35 -11.44
CA SER A 95 -14.64 22.04 -12.79
C SER A 95 -16.04 22.57 -13.11
N SER A 96 -16.84 22.91 -12.11
CA SER A 96 -18.15 23.55 -12.27
C SER A 96 -18.09 25.06 -12.55
N SER A 97 -16.88 25.68 -12.44
CA SER A 97 -16.69 27.10 -12.74
C SER A 97 -16.49 27.34 -14.24
N LEU A 98 -17.19 28.32 -14.78
CA LEU A 98 -17.11 28.71 -16.20
C LEU A 98 -15.73 29.30 -16.59
N ARG A 99 -14.96 29.85 -15.63
CA ARG A 99 -13.63 30.42 -15.86
C ARG A 99 -12.55 29.50 -15.29
N LYS A 100 -11.65 29.00 -16.16
CA LYS A 100 -10.50 28.17 -15.80
C LYS A 100 -9.27 29.06 -15.49
N VAL A 101 -9.29 29.78 -14.38
CA VAL A 101 -8.10 30.48 -13.90
C VAL A 101 -7.52 29.67 -12.72
N LYS A 102 -6.24 29.36 -12.77
CA LYS A 102 -5.54 28.62 -11.71
C LYS A 102 -4.40 29.49 -11.17
N THR A 103 -4.54 29.91 -9.91
CA THR A 103 -3.49 30.55 -9.12
C THR A 103 -3.65 30.09 -7.67
N ASP A 104 -2.56 30.05 -6.91
CA ASP A 104 -2.56 29.65 -5.50
C ASP A 104 -3.55 30.50 -4.66
N ILE A 105 -3.68 31.79 -5.00
CA ILE A 105 -4.66 32.71 -4.38
C ILE A 105 -6.10 32.22 -4.60
N ILE A 106 -6.43 31.86 -5.82
CA ILE A 106 -7.78 31.36 -6.17
C ILE A 106 -8.00 30.01 -5.50
N ASP A 107 -6.98 29.16 -5.40
CA ASP A 107 -7.07 27.85 -4.80
C ASP A 107 -7.29 27.95 -3.28
N ALA A 108 -6.62 28.85 -2.56
CA ALA A 108 -6.88 29.13 -1.15
C ALA A 108 -8.29 29.70 -0.92
N ASN A 109 -8.73 30.67 -1.74
CA ASN A 109 -10.10 31.20 -1.70
C ASN A 109 -11.16 30.10 -1.93
N HIS A 110 -10.89 29.21 -2.89
CA HIS A 110 -11.80 28.11 -3.21
C HIS A 110 -11.97 27.14 -2.04
N LEU A 111 -10.93 26.88 -1.26
CA LEU A 111 -11.01 26.04 -0.06
C LEU A 111 -11.92 26.68 1.01
N CYS A 112 -11.85 28.01 1.20
CA CYS A 112 -12.79 28.73 2.06
C CYS A 112 -14.23 28.61 1.56
N GLU A 113 -14.47 28.80 0.25
CA GLU A 113 -15.80 28.66 -0.32
C GLU A 113 -16.36 27.25 -0.22
N LEU A 114 -15.49 26.24 -0.36
CA LEU A 114 -15.85 24.83 -0.28
C LEU A 114 -16.37 24.47 1.12
N TYR A 115 -15.77 25.05 2.15
CA TYR A 115 -16.22 24.89 3.54
C TYR A 115 -17.68 25.28 3.74
N TYR A 116 -18.13 26.33 3.08
CA TYR A 116 -19.54 26.77 3.18
C TYR A 116 -20.52 26.06 2.23
N LYS A 117 -20.01 25.35 1.23
CA LYS A 117 -20.83 24.70 0.20
C LYS A 117 -21.05 23.21 0.44
N GLU A 118 -20.05 22.56 1.01
CA GLU A 118 -20.00 21.10 1.18
C GLU A 118 -20.02 20.76 2.68
N ASP A 119 -20.60 19.63 3.01
CA ASP A 119 -20.54 19.05 4.35
C ASP A 119 -19.19 18.34 4.52
N LEU A 120 -18.18 19.08 4.98
CA LEU A 120 -16.81 18.62 5.13
C LEU A 120 -16.60 18.05 6.53
N GLU A 121 -16.21 16.79 6.61
CA GLU A 121 -15.90 16.14 7.89
C GLU A 121 -14.51 16.59 8.40
N PRO A 122 -14.39 16.90 9.72
CA PRO A 122 -13.12 17.19 10.36
C PRO A 122 -12.10 16.04 10.19
N TYR A 123 -10.85 16.40 10.01
CA TYR A 123 -9.76 15.44 10.06
C TYR A 123 -9.69 14.81 11.46
N LYS A 124 -9.77 13.49 11.52
CA LYS A 124 -9.56 12.74 12.75
C LYS A 124 -8.13 12.20 12.76
N LYS A 125 -7.36 12.62 13.76
CA LYS A 125 -6.00 12.11 13.97
C LYS A 125 -6.04 10.59 14.12
N ARG A 126 -5.19 9.92 13.39
CA ARG A 126 -4.95 8.50 13.64
C ARG A 126 -4.08 8.36 14.87
N GLY A 127 -4.34 7.34 15.68
CA GLY A 127 -3.42 6.98 16.76
C GLY A 127 -1.99 6.83 16.24
N ILE A 128 -1.01 7.22 17.03
CA ILE A 128 0.42 7.17 16.65
C ILE A 128 0.82 5.78 16.17
N GLN A 129 0.34 4.72 16.84
CA GLN A 129 0.62 3.34 16.48
C GLN A 129 0.09 2.98 15.08
N LEU A 130 -1.16 3.36 14.76
CA LEU A 130 -1.76 3.12 13.45
C LEU A 130 -1.08 3.93 12.34
N THR A 131 -0.61 5.13 12.66
CA THR A 131 0.16 5.96 11.72
C THR A 131 1.51 5.32 11.43
N ASN A 132 2.25 4.89 12.45
CA ASN A 132 3.52 4.19 12.29
C ASN A 132 3.36 2.89 11.51
N LEU A 133 2.35 2.07 11.86
CA LEU A 133 2.06 0.84 11.13
C LEU A 133 1.76 1.10 9.65
N ARG A 134 1.04 2.19 9.35
CA ARG A 134 0.77 2.61 7.98
C ARG A 134 2.03 3.02 7.22
N HIS A 135 2.95 3.72 7.86
CA HIS A 135 4.24 4.05 7.26
C HIS A 135 5.06 2.80 6.96
N LEU A 136 5.17 1.89 7.90
CA LEU A 136 5.92 0.63 7.74
C LEU A 136 5.31 -0.26 6.64
N THR A 137 4.00 -0.48 6.64
CA THR A 137 3.34 -1.30 5.62
C THR A 137 3.47 -0.70 4.22
N ARG A 138 3.39 0.62 4.09
CA ARG A 138 3.58 1.31 2.81
C ARG A 138 5.04 1.26 2.35
N GLN A 139 5.98 1.40 3.27
CA GLN A 139 7.40 1.27 2.95
C GLN A 139 7.72 -0.17 2.50
N HIS A 140 7.16 -1.17 3.18
CA HIS A 140 7.28 -2.56 2.77
C HIS A 140 6.76 -2.80 1.34
N ASP A 141 5.59 -2.24 0.99
CA ASP A 141 5.04 -2.33 -0.38
C ASP A 141 5.97 -1.68 -1.41
N ASN A 142 6.53 -0.52 -1.09
CA ASN A 142 7.45 0.19 -1.99
C ASN A 142 8.73 -0.62 -2.22
N VAL A 143 9.35 -1.15 -1.14
CA VAL A 143 10.56 -1.98 -1.24
C VAL A 143 10.25 -3.29 -1.99
N THR A 144 9.07 -3.90 -1.75
CA THR A 144 8.63 -5.08 -2.51
C THR A 144 8.51 -4.77 -4.01
N GLY A 145 7.98 -3.60 -4.37
CA GLY A 145 7.91 -3.16 -5.76
C GLY A 145 9.29 -3.03 -6.42
N MET A 146 10.25 -2.41 -5.70
CA MET A 146 11.65 -2.28 -6.16
C MET A 146 12.30 -3.66 -6.29
N PHE A 147 12.10 -4.55 -5.32
CA PHE A 147 12.62 -5.92 -5.36
C PHE A 147 12.09 -6.70 -6.57
N VAL A 148 10.79 -6.62 -6.87
CA VAL A 148 10.20 -7.27 -8.05
C VAL A 148 10.77 -6.68 -9.34
N GLN A 149 10.92 -5.35 -9.43
CA GLN A 149 11.51 -4.70 -10.60
C GLN A 149 12.97 -5.14 -10.79
N THR A 150 13.75 -5.22 -9.72
CA THR A 150 15.14 -5.71 -9.77
C THR A 150 15.23 -7.16 -10.21
N LYS A 151 14.29 -8.03 -9.78
CA LYS A 151 14.20 -9.41 -10.27
C LYS A 151 14.01 -9.48 -11.79
N LEU A 152 13.17 -8.63 -12.36
CA LEU A 152 12.95 -8.59 -13.80
C LEU A 152 14.21 -8.14 -14.56
N GLN A 153 14.92 -7.13 -14.06
CA GLN A 153 16.17 -6.66 -14.65
C GLN A 153 17.29 -7.71 -14.53
N PHE A 154 17.41 -8.32 -13.35
CA PHE A 154 18.34 -9.43 -13.14
C PHE A 154 18.10 -10.57 -14.12
N GLN A 155 16.82 -11.01 -14.28
CA GLN A 155 16.47 -12.08 -15.21
C GLN A 155 16.86 -11.71 -16.65
N ALA A 156 16.57 -10.49 -17.08
CA ALA A 156 16.89 -10.02 -18.42
C ALA A 156 18.40 -10.00 -18.71
N VAL A 157 19.25 -9.77 -17.70
CA VAL A 157 20.70 -9.86 -17.85
C VAL A 157 21.17 -11.31 -17.80
N LEU A 158 20.62 -12.12 -16.88
CA LEU A 158 20.97 -13.54 -16.76
C LEU A 158 20.66 -14.31 -18.04
N ASP A 159 19.55 -14.03 -18.70
CA ASP A 159 19.15 -14.65 -19.96
C ASP A 159 20.15 -14.36 -21.11
N GLN A 160 20.95 -13.29 -21.00
CA GLN A 160 22.00 -12.93 -21.96
C GLN A 160 23.38 -13.52 -21.62
N VAL A 161 23.60 -13.86 -20.35
CA VAL A 161 24.90 -14.37 -19.86
C VAL A 161 24.86 -15.87 -19.67
N PHE A 162 23.83 -16.37 -18.99
CA PHE A 162 23.71 -17.76 -18.59
C PHE A 162 22.25 -18.21 -18.44
N PRO A 163 21.47 -18.32 -19.54
CA PRO A 163 20.05 -18.65 -19.50
C PRO A 163 19.74 -20.00 -18.84
N GLU A 164 20.61 -21.01 -19.06
CA GLU A 164 20.41 -22.37 -18.50
C GLU A 164 20.52 -22.42 -16.98
N TYR A 165 21.11 -21.42 -16.34
CA TYR A 165 21.19 -21.29 -14.90
C TYR A 165 19.82 -21.31 -14.19
N THR A 166 18.79 -20.77 -14.86
CA THR A 166 17.42 -20.66 -14.31
C THR A 166 16.86 -22.01 -13.84
N ASN A 167 17.29 -23.12 -14.46
CA ASN A 167 16.78 -24.46 -14.19
C ASN A 167 17.60 -25.24 -13.16
N VAL A 168 18.72 -24.70 -12.66
CA VAL A 168 19.63 -25.40 -11.74
C VAL A 168 19.01 -25.54 -10.35
N PHE A 169 18.52 -24.44 -9.79
CA PHE A 169 17.92 -24.40 -8.47
C PHE A 169 16.39 -24.30 -8.57
N GLY A 170 15.68 -24.86 -7.57
CA GLY A 170 14.21 -24.82 -7.57
C GLY A 170 13.61 -23.41 -7.43
N ASP A 171 14.37 -22.49 -6.84
CA ASP A 171 14.08 -21.05 -6.81
C ASP A 171 15.36 -20.30 -7.19
N LEU A 172 15.32 -19.65 -8.34
CA LEU A 172 16.40 -18.81 -8.87
C LEU A 172 16.84 -17.73 -7.88
N TYR A 173 15.90 -17.19 -7.13
CA TYR A 173 16.13 -16.11 -6.17
C TYR A 173 16.42 -16.60 -4.75
N SER A 174 16.63 -17.90 -4.54
CA SER A 174 17.09 -18.43 -3.25
C SER A 174 18.49 -17.90 -2.92
N ASP A 175 18.82 -17.84 -1.63
CA ASP A 175 20.13 -17.33 -1.18
C ASP A 175 21.28 -18.16 -1.73
N VAL A 176 21.13 -19.49 -1.77
CA VAL A 176 22.15 -20.37 -2.33
C VAL A 176 22.35 -20.12 -3.82
N SER A 177 21.27 -19.95 -4.59
CA SER A 177 21.35 -19.66 -6.02
C SER A 177 22.08 -18.33 -6.27
N LEU A 178 21.65 -17.25 -5.60
CA LEU A 178 22.26 -15.95 -5.79
C LEU A 178 23.74 -15.93 -5.34
N LYS A 179 24.10 -16.60 -4.24
CA LYS A 179 25.50 -16.69 -3.76
C LYS A 179 26.39 -17.48 -4.71
N ILE A 180 25.87 -18.57 -5.29
CA ILE A 180 26.62 -19.33 -6.29
C ILE A 180 26.85 -18.50 -7.56
N LEU A 181 25.83 -17.81 -8.05
CA LEU A 181 25.96 -16.97 -9.21
C LEU A 181 26.86 -15.74 -8.98
N HIS A 182 26.88 -15.22 -7.74
CA HIS A 182 27.82 -14.18 -7.34
C HIS A 182 29.28 -14.68 -7.34
N ALA A 183 29.52 -15.92 -6.86
CA ALA A 183 30.84 -16.53 -6.82
C ALA A 183 31.34 -17.01 -8.21
N PHE A 184 30.41 -17.42 -9.07
CA PHE A 184 30.68 -17.96 -10.40
C PHE A 184 29.70 -17.31 -11.40
N PRO A 185 29.95 -16.06 -11.83
CA PRO A 185 28.98 -15.28 -12.59
C PRO A 185 28.79 -15.75 -14.05
N THR A 186 29.68 -16.57 -14.59
CA THR A 186 29.62 -17.06 -15.96
C THR A 186 29.70 -18.58 -16.04
N SER A 187 29.20 -19.16 -17.14
CA SER A 187 29.36 -20.59 -17.43
C SER A 187 30.83 -21.00 -17.50
N GLU A 188 31.70 -20.12 -17.99
CA GLU A 188 33.16 -20.37 -18.06
C GLU A 188 33.79 -20.50 -16.67
N ASP A 189 33.38 -19.67 -15.71
CA ASP A 189 33.86 -19.76 -14.33
C ASP A 189 33.46 -21.08 -13.67
N ILE A 190 32.25 -21.55 -13.95
CA ILE A 190 31.74 -22.83 -13.47
C ILE A 190 32.51 -24.01 -14.11
N LEU A 191 32.75 -23.96 -15.43
CA LEU A 191 33.48 -25.03 -16.13
C LEU A 191 34.96 -25.12 -15.72
N LYS A 192 35.57 -24.00 -15.29
CA LYS A 192 36.93 -23.98 -14.74
C LYS A 192 36.98 -24.51 -13.31
N ALA A 193 35.88 -24.47 -12.59
CA ALA A 193 35.82 -24.99 -11.23
C ALA A 193 35.68 -26.52 -11.23
N ASN A 194 36.32 -27.17 -10.26
CA ASN A 194 36.11 -28.62 -10.04
C ASN A 194 34.73 -28.83 -9.40
N ILE A 195 34.05 -29.92 -9.76
CA ILE A 195 32.73 -30.31 -9.22
C ILE A 195 32.72 -30.39 -7.69
N GLU A 196 33.83 -30.88 -7.09
CA GLU A 196 34.00 -30.95 -5.63
C GLU A 196 34.01 -29.54 -4.98
N VAL A 197 34.65 -28.58 -5.64
CA VAL A 197 34.70 -27.18 -5.19
C VAL A 197 33.30 -26.58 -5.25
N LEU A 198 32.57 -26.81 -6.34
CA LEU A 198 31.19 -26.35 -6.49
C LEU A 198 30.27 -26.97 -5.42
N ALA A 199 30.35 -28.29 -5.21
CA ALA A 199 29.57 -28.98 -4.20
C ALA A 199 29.86 -28.46 -2.77
N THR A 200 31.13 -28.22 -2.46
CA THR A 200 31.56 -27.65 -1.18
C THR A 200 31.00 -26.25 -0.99
N LYS A 201 31.07 -25.37 -2.01
CA LYS A 201 30.50 -24.01 -1.96
C LYS A 201 28.97 -24.02 -1.83
N ILE A 202 28.29 -24.91 -2.56
CA ILE A 202 26.82 -25.08 -2.44
C ILE A 202 26.46 -25.51 -1.02
N LYS A 203 27.24 -26.46 -0.43
CA LYS A 203 27.03 -26.90 0.95
C LYS A 203 27.28 -25.79 1.97
N GLU A 204 28.34 -25.01 1.78
CA GLU A 204 28.66 -23.84 2.60
C GLU A 204 27.52 -22.81 2.62
N PHE A 205 26.93 -22.51 1.45
CA PHE A 205 25.84 -21.55 1.32
C PHE A 205 24.48 -22.09 1.72
N CYS A 206 24.32 -23.41 1.87
CA CYS A 206 23.08 -24.07 2.28
C CYS A 206 23.34 -25.21 3.29
N ASN A 207 23.67 -24.86 4.53
CA ASN A 207 24.02 -25.83 5.60
C ASN A 207 22.86 -26.76 5.97
N SER A 208 21.60 -26.40 5.69
CA SER A 208 20.41 -27.20 6.02
C SER A 208 20.19 -28.42 5.09
N ARG A 209 20.87 -28.48 3.95
CA ARG A 209 20.75 -29.58 2.97
C ARG A 209 21.90 -30.60 3.12
N SER A 210 21.68 -31.83 2.65
CA SER A 210 22.72 -32.88 2.66
C SER A 210 23.85 -32.60 1.66
N LEU A 211 25.00 -33.24 1.85
CA LEU A 211 26.10 -33.19 0.89
C LEU A 211 25.72 -33.84 -0.45
N GLU A 212 24.93 -34.92 -0.41
CA GLU A 212 24.40 -35.57 -1.60
C GLU A 212 23.55 -34.61 -2.45
N TRP A 213 22.71 -33.80 -1.80
CA TRP A 213 21.96 -32.75 -2.50
C TRP A 213 22.90 -31.73 -3.13
N ALA A 214 23.95 -31.29 -2.42
CA ALA A 214 24.91 -30.33 -2.94
C ALA A 214 25.66 -30.89 -4.17
N ASN A 215 26.10 -32.16 -4.13
CA ASN A 215 26.72 -32.84 -5.26
C ASN A 215 25.77 -32.88 -6.46
N LYS A 216 24.52 -33.25 -6.27
CA LYS A 216 23.50 -33.29 -7.34
C LYS A 216 23.26 -31.89 -7.95
N GLN A 217 23.30 -30.82 -7.15
CA GLN A 217 23.19 -29.47 -7.70
C GLN A 217 24.45 -29.04 -8.44
N ALA A 218 25.65 -29.44 -7.98
CA ALA A 218 26.91 -29.18 -8.69
C ALA A 218 26.95 -29.88 -10.06
N GLU A 219 26.48 -31.12 -10.15
CA GLU A 219 26.36 -31.87 -11.44
C GLU A 219 25.39 -31.12 -12.39
N LYS A 220 24.23 -30.69 -11.91
CA LYS A 220 23.28 -29.92 -12.72
C LYS A 220 23.89 -28.61 -13.20
N LEU A 221 24.63 -27.91 -12.31
CA LEU A 221 25.28 -26.65 -12.62
C LEU A 221 26.34 -26.82 -13.70
N MET A 222 27.17 -27.86 -13.59
CA MET A 222 28.16 -28.21 -14.62
C MET A 222 27.50 -28.55 -15.97
N THR A 223 26.41 -29.32 -15.93
CA THR A 223 25.66 -29.65 -17.14
C THR A 223 25.06 -28.40 -17.79
N ALA A 224 24.44 -27.53 -17.02
CA ALA A 224 23.90 -26.26 -17.51
C ALA A 224 24.99 -25.37 -18.10
N ALA A 225 26.16 -25.30 -17.46
CA ALA A 225 27.31 -24.52 -17.95
C ALA A 225 27.85 -25.07 -19.27
N ALA A 226 27.94 -26.41 -19.41
CA ALA A 226 28.39 -27.05 -20.64
C ALA A 226 27.40 -26.85 -21.82
N GLN A 227 26.11 -26.73 -21.53
CA GLN A 227 25.05 -26.50 -22.53
C GLN A 227 24.85 -25.02 -22.87
N ASN A 228 25.48 -24.10 -22.13
CA ASN A 228 25.31 -22.67 -22.37
C ASN A 228 25.92 -22.27 -23.74
N PRO A 229 25.11 -21.67 -24.64
CA PRO A 229 25.63 -21.24 -25.97
C PRO A 229 26.61 -20.05 -25.87
N PHE A 230 26.55 -19.29 -24.76
CA PHE A 230 27.37 -18.11 -24.50
C PHE A 230 28.55 -18.45 -23.60
N GLN A 231 29.46 -19.33 -24.09
CA GLN A 231 30.63 -19.79 -23.32
C GLN A 231 31.61 -18.70 -22.95
N LYS A 232 31.67 -17.60 -23.74
CA LYS A 232 32.44 -16.42 -23.38
C LYS A 232 31.49 -15.28 -23.06
N ALA A 233 31.68 -14.65 -21.93
CA ALA A 233 30.97 -13.42 -21.59
C ALA A 233 31.29 -12.37 -22.66
N LEU A 234 30.34 -12.11 -23.56
CA LEU A 234 30.50 -11.19 -24.69
C LEU A 234 30.83 -9.77 -24.20
N TYR A 235 30.37 -9.38 -23.00
CA TYR A 235 30.60 -8.05 -22.48
C TYR A 235 30.83 -8.10 -20.97
N SER A 236 31.97 -7.59 -20.51
CA SER A 236 32.27 -7.42 -19.05
C SER A 236 31.21 -6.57 -18.32
N SER A 237 30.55 -5.66 -19.04
CA SER A 237 29.46 -4.83 -18.51
C SER A 237 28.22 -5.65 -18.06
N LEU A 238 27.91 -6.77 -18.72
CA LEU A 238 26.80 -7.64 -18.31
C LEU A 238 27.12 -8.37 -17.00
N SER A 239 28.37 -8.84 -16.81
CA SER A 239 28.81 -9.45 -15.56
C SER A 239 28.77 -8.44 -14.40
N LEU A 240 29.20 -7.20 -14.63
CA LEU A 240 29.09 -6.11 -13.66
C LEU A 240 27.62 -5.84 -13.32
N SER A 241 26.75 -5.77 -14.32
CA SER A 241 25.31 -5.55 -14.08
C SER A 241 24.68 -6.69 -13.29
N LEU A 242 25.05 -7.94 -13.58
CA LEU A 242 24.59 -9.11 -12.86
C LEU A 242 24.97 -9.04 -11.37
N ASP A 243 26.25 -8.74 -11.09
CA ASP A 243 26.76 -8.56 -9.74
C ASP A 243 26.01 -7.44 -8.98
N MET A 244 25.82 -6.29 -9.61
CA MET A 244 25.05 -5.19 -9.02
C MET A 244 23.62 -5.61 -8.69
N TYR A 245 22.91 -6.32 -9.56
CA TYR A 245 21.55 -6.77 -9.29
C TYR A 245 21.49 -7.83 -8.17
N ILE A 246 22.48 -8.74 -8.10
CA ILE A 246 22.58 -9.72 -7.01
C ILE A 246 22.72 -9.01 -5.67
N ASN A 247 23.61 -8.03 -5.57
CA ASN A 247 23.82 -7.24 -4.36
C ASN A 247 22.56 -6.47 -3.97
N MET A 248 21.86 -5.84 -4.94
CA MET A 248 20.58 -5.18 -4.69
C MET A 248 19.51 -6.17 -4.18
N LEU A 249 19.43 -7.38 -4.75
CA LEU A 249 18.49 -8.40 -4.32
C LEU A 249 18.74 -8.84 -2.86
N PHE A 250 20.00 -8.98 -2.44
CA PHE A 250 20.36 -9.28 -1.05
C PHE A 250 19.95 -8.14 -0.10
N GLU A 251 20.26 -6.89 -0.46
CA GLU A 251 19.90 -5.74 0.36
C GLU A 251 18.37 -5.59 0.48
N TYR A 252 17.61 -5.76 -0.60
CA TYR A 252 16.14 -5.74 -0.51
C TYR A 252 15.58 -6.86 0.37
N LYS A 253 16.12 -8.07 0.31
CA LYS A 253 15.71 -9.16 1.21
C LYS A 253 15.93 -8.79 2.68
N LYS A 254 17.09 -8.21 3.00
CA LYS A 254 17.43 -7.74 4.34
C LYS A 254 16.47 -6.65 4.82
N HIS A 255 16.22 -5.62 3.98
CA HIS A 255 15.29 -4.54 4.30
C HIS A 255 13.86 -5.04 4.46
N LEU A 256 13.39 -5.96 3.60
CA LEU A 256 12.07 -6.57 3.74
C LEU A 256 11.93 -7.33 5.05
N SER A 257 12.94 -8.14 5.43
CA SER A 257 12.94 -8.87 6.70
C SER A 257 12.91 -7.92 7.91
N MET A 258 13.68 -6.83 7.88
CA MET A 258 13.63 -5.81 8.94
C MET A 258 12.24 -5.17 9.06
N LEU A 259 11.67 -4.76 7.92
CA LEU A 259 10.33 -4.15 7.90
C LEU A 259 9.25 -5.14 8.37
N GLU A 260 9.37 -6.42 8.00
CA GLU A 260 8.46 -7.48 8.44
C GLU A 260 8.47 -7.63 9.96
N ASN A 261 9.66 -7.70 10.56
CA ASN A 261 9.81 -7.81 12.02
C ASN A 261 9.19 -6.61 12.76
N GLU A 262 9.43 -5.39 12.27
CA GLU A 262 8.85 -4.17 12.87
C GLU A 262 7.32 -4.11 12.69
N ILE A 263 6.82 -4.49 11.51
CA ILE A 263 5.37 -4.57 11.25
C ILE A 263 4.72 -5.58 12.19
N ASP A 264 5.31 -6.77 12.35
CA ASP A 264 4.76 -7.84 13.18
C ASP A 264 4.79 -7.44 14.67
N ALA A 265 5.89 -6.84 15.14
CA ALA A 265 6.00 -6.35 16.52
C ALA A 265 4.92 -5.29 16.82
N LEU A 266 4.77 -4.30 15.93
CA LEU A 266 3.79 -3.24 16.12
C LEU A 266 2.34 -3.75 15.96
N ALA A 267 2.07 -4.59 14.96
CA ALA A 267 0.74 -5.15 14.71
C ALA A 267 0.25 -6.04 15.87
N ASN A 268 1.16 -6.75 16.54
CA ASN A 268 0.83 -7.58 17.71
C ASN A 268 0.45 -6.75 18.94
N SER A 269 0.83 -5.48 19.03
CA SER A 269 0.42 -4.56 20.08
C SER A 269 -0.97 -3.94 19.83
N ILE A 270 -1.53 -4.06 18.62
CA ILE A 270 -2.78 -3.43 18.19
C ILE A 270 -3.92 -4.46 18.23
N GLU A 271 -4.96 -4.19 19.02
CA GLU A 271 -6.11 -5.09 19.22
C GLU A 271 -6.86 -5.37 17.90
N GLU A 272 -7.11 -4.33 17.11
CA GLU A 272 -7.79 -4.42 15.81
C GLU A 272 -7.06 -5.37 14.84
N SER A 273 -5.74 -5.43 14.92
CA SER A 273 -4.93 -6.35 14.12
C SER A 273 -5.21 -7.81 14.49
N LYS A 274 -5.33 -8.11 15.78
CA LYS A 274 -5.67 -9.44 16.29
C LYS A 274 -7.08 -9.84 15.87
N ILE A 275 -8.03 -8.91 15.95
CA ILE A 275 -9.42 -9.12 15.51
C ILE A 275 -9.47 -9.48 14.02
N ILE A 276 -8.81 -8.73 13.15
CA ILE A 276 -8.81 -9.01 11.72
C ILE A 276 -8.08 -10.33 11.39
N ARG A 277 -6.97 -10.62 12.08
CA ARG A 277 -6.23 -11.87 11.91
C ARG A 277 -7.03 -13.12 12.31
N SER A 278 -8.04 -12.98 13.18
CA SER A 278 -8.93 -14.09 13.53
C SER A 278 -9.79 -14.59 12.37
N ILE A 279 -9.93 -13.81 11.29
CA ILE A 279 -10.67 -14.22 10.10
C ILE A 279 -9.83 -15.25 9.32
N PRO A 280 -10.33 -16.48 9.09
CA PRO A 280 -9.58 -17.51 8.39
C PRO A 280 -9.14 -17.08 6.98
N GLY A 281 -7.85 -17.22 6.71
CA GLY A 281 -7.22 -16.80 5.44
C GLY A 281 -6.57 -15.41 5.48
N ILE A 282 -6.67 -14.67 6.59
CA ILE A 282 -5.97 -13.40 6.78
C ILE A 282 -4.72 -13.62 7.65
N GLY A 283 -3.55 -13.46 7.06
CA GLY A 283 -2.25 -13.50 7.75
C GLY A 283 -1.85 -12.16 8.33
N GLU A 284 -0.75 -12.14 9.10
CA GLU A 284 -0.25 -10.97 9.84
C GLU A 284 -0.09 -9.72 8.97
N LYS A 285 0.65 -9.82 7.86
CA LYS A 285 0.89 -8.69 6.94
C LYS A 285 -0.41 -8.12 6.35
N ILE A 286 -1.33 -8.99 5.93
CA ILE A 286 -2.61 -8.56 5.36
C ILE A 286 -3.44 -7.87 6.43
N ALA A 287 -3.49 -8.40 7.65
CA ALA A 287 -4.18 -7.79 8.79
C ALA A 287 -3.60 -6.41 9.11
N ALA A 288 -2.27 -6.32 9.24
CA ALA A 288 -1.56 -5.07 9.48
C ALA A 288 -1.86 -4.00 8.42
N THR A 289 -1.84 -4.39 7.14
CA THR A 289 -2.16 -3.48 6.03
C THR A 289 -3.62 -3.02 6.08
N ILE A 290 -4.56 -3.93 6.33
CA ILE A 290 -5.98 -3.60 6.42
C ILE A 290 -6.24 -2.63 7.58
N VAL A 291 -5.73 -2.94 8.78
CA VAL A 291 -5.90 -2.08 9.97
C VAL A 291 -5.29 -0.71 9.74
N SER A 292 -4.06 -0.65 9.30
CA SER A 292 -3.34 0.61 9.09
C SER A 292 -3.98 1.50 8.01
N GLU A 293 -4.54 0.92 6.95
CA GLU A 293 -5.22 1.67 5.90
C GLU A 293 -6.63 2.12 6.33
N ILE A 294 -7.37 1.29 7.07
CA ILE A 294 -8.66 1.67 7.65
C ILE A 294 -8.47 2.78 8.69
N GLY A 295 -7.48 2.66 9.57
CA GLY A 295 -7.32 3.55 10.73
C GLY A 295 -8.46 3.33 11.75
N GLU A 296 -8.85 4.39 12.44
CA GLU A 296 -9.93 4.36 13.42
C GLU A 296 -11.27 3.97 12.77
N ILE A 297 -11.88 2.87 13.20
CA ILE A 297 -13.14 2.39 12.62
C ILE A 297 -14.32 3.33 12.94
N GLU A 298 -14.21 4.10 14.00
CA GLU A 298 -15.21 5.08 14.47
C GLU A 298 -15.49 6.18 13.47
N ARG A 299 -14.52 6.46 12.57
CA ARG A 299 -14.71 7.44 11.48
C ARG A 299 -15.74 6.99 10.44
N PHE A 300 -16.09 5.72 10.41
CA PHE A 300 -17.11 5.18 9.53
C PHE A 300 -18.38 4.90 10.30
N ASN A 301 -19.46 5.62 10.00
CA ASN A 301 -20.77 5.41 10.60
C ASN A 301 -21.56 4.28 9.93
N HIS A 302 -21.14 3.79 8.76
CA HIS A 302 -21.80 2.72 8.01
C HIS A 302 -20.80 1.92 7.17
N PRO A 303 -20.96 0.58 7.04
CA PRO A 303 -20.04 -0.26 6.27
C PRO A 303 -19.92 0.14 4.78
N LYS A 304 -20.97 0.70 4.18
CA LYS A 304 -20.91 1.22 2.79
C LYS A 304 -19.90 2.36 2.61
N LYS A 305 -19.69 3.21 3.64
CA LYS A 305 -18.65 4.25 3.60
C LYS A 305 -17.25 3.63 3.59
N LEU A 306 -17.04 2.52 4.31
CA LEU A 306 -15.79 1.77 4.27
C LEU A 306 -15.58 1.08 2.92
N VAL A 307 -16.64 0.56 2.29
CA VAL A 307 -16.60 0.00 0.92
C VAL A 307 -16.20 1.07 -0.10
N ALA A 308 -16.79 2.26 -0.02
CA ALA A 308 -16.43 3.41 -0.86
C ALA A 308 -14.99 3.87 -0.60
N PHE A 309 -14.54 3.88 0.68
CA PHE A 309 -13.16 4.17 1.06
C PHE A 309 -12.15 3.17 0.47
N ALA A 310 -12.51 1.90 0.34
CA ALA A 310 -11.72 0.91 -0.38
C ALA A 310 -11.82 1.06 -1.91
N GLY A 311 -12.82 1.78 -2.41
CA GLY A 311 -13.08 1.99 -3.84
C GLY A 311 -13.49 0.71 -4.57
N ILE A 312 -14.20 -0.19 -3.89
CA ILE A 312 -14.77 -1.43 -4.45
C ILE A 312 -16.29 -1.36 -4.63
N ASP A 313 -16.89 -0.20 -4.35
CA ASP A 313 -18.27 0.11 -4.68
C ASP A 313 -18.47 0.14 -6.21
N PRO A 314 -19.57 -0.41 -6.75
CA PRO A 314 -19.87 -0.30 -8.17
C PRO A 314 -20.23 1.15 -8.55
N SER A 315 -19.75 1.59 -9.70
CA SER A 315 -20.27 2.81 -10.30
C SER A 315 -21.71 2.55 -10.80
N VAL A 316 -22.64 3.46 -10.51
CA VAL A 316 -24.03 3.38 -10.95
C VAL A 316 -24.22 4.35 -12.11
N PHE A 317 -24.71 3.84 -13.23
CA PHE A 317 -25.11 4.64 -14.38
C PHE A 317 -26.59 4.33 -14.67
N GLU A 318 -27.46 5.25 -14.27
CA GLU A 318 -28.90 5.17 -14.52
C GLU A 318 -29.36 6.53 -15.10
N SER A 319 -30.11 6.49 -16.16
CA SER A 319 -30.73 7.68 -16.78
C SER A 319 -32.11 7.31 -17.36
N GLY A 320 -33.15 7.81 -16.75
CA GLY A 320 -34.51 7.45 -17.10
C GLY A 320 -34.77 5.95 -16.97
N THR A 321 -35.16 5.30 -18.06
CA THR A 321 -35.39 3.85 -18.14
C THR A 321 -34.08 3.03 -18.33
N PHE A 322 -32.99 3.70 -18.65
CA PHE A 322 -31.68 3.02 -18.86
C PHE A 322 -31.02 2.67 -17.54
N LYS A 323 -30.73 1.39 -17.33
CA LYS A 323 -29.88 0.89 -16.26
C LYS A 323 -28.62 0.24 -16.85
N GLY A 324 -27.46 0.78 -16.50
CA GLY A 324 -26.18 0.22 -16.94
C GLY A 324 -26.03 -1.23 -16.50
N THR A 325 -25.89 -2.15 -17.45
CA THR A 325 -25.76 -3.61 -17.20
C THR A 325 -24.34 -3.99 -16.77
N TYR A 326 -23.34 -3.14 -17.04
CA TYR A 326 -21.93 -3.38 -16.74
C TYR A 326 -21.31 -2.24 -15.94
N ASN A 327 -21.28 -2.40 -14.63
CA ASN A 327 -20.75 -1.39 -13.71
C ASN A 327 -19.35 -1.80 -13.18
N ARG A 328 -18.35 -0.94 -13.45
CA ARG A 328 -17.00 -1.11 -12.88
C ARG A 328 -16.95 -0.58 -11.46
N ILE A 329 -16.01 -1.09 -10.65
CA ILE A 329 -15.72 -0.50 -9.33
C ILE A 329 -15.15 0.92 -9.50
N THR A 330 -15.46 1.81 -8.55
CA THR A 330 -15.11 3.24 -8.65
C THR A 330 -13.59 3.49 -8.57
N LYS A 331 -12.83 2.65 -7.88
CA LYS A 331 -11.38 2.78 -7.60
C LYS A 331 -10.97 4.12 -6.97
N ARG A 332 -11.93 4.90 -6.44
CA ARG A 332 -11.69 6.25 -5.88
C ARG A 332 -11.10 6.25 -4.47
N GLY A 333 -10.95 5.09 -3.85
CA GLY A 333 -10.45 4.95 -2.49
C GLY A 333 -9.02 4.41 -2.41
N SER A 334 -8.65 3.88 -1.23
CA SER A 334 -7.31 3.33 -0.98
C SER A 334 -7.02 2.12 -1.88
N SER A 335 -6.04 2.28 -2.77
CA SER A 335 -5.57 1.18 -3.63
C SER A 335 -4.91 0.07 -2.83
N ARG A 336 -4.20 0.41 -1.75
CA ARG A 336 -3.54 -0.56 -0.87
C ARG A 336 -4.55 -1.39 -0.08
N LEU A 337 -5.58 -0.76 0.49
CA LEU A 337 -6.67 -1.49 1.15
C LEU A 337 -7.36 -2.45 0.17
N ARG A 338 -7.66 -1.98 -1.03
CA ARG A 338 -8.27 -2.80 -2.08
C ARG A 338 -7.41 -4.00 -2.48
N GLN A 339 -6.09 -3.79 -2.60
CA GLN A 339 -5.12 -4.87 -2.90
C GLN A 339 -5.04 -5.87 -1.74
N ALA A 340 -4.96 -5.41 -0.50
CA ALA A 340 -4.92 -6.27 0.69
C ALA A 340 -6.18 -7.13 0.80
N LEU A 341 -7.37 -6.54 0.58
CA LEU A 341 -8.64 -7.28 0.55
C LEU A 341 -8.70 -8.32 -0.58
N TYR A 342 -8.22 -7.96 -1.77
CA TYR A 342 -8.15 -8.90 -2.88
C TYR A 342 -7.25 -10.09 -2.55
N MET A 343 -6.09 -9.86 -1.94
CA MET A 343 -5.19 -10.91 -1.50
C MET A 343 -5.77 -11.73 -0.35
N ALA A 344 -6.42 -11.09 0.62
CA ALA A 344 -7.13 -11.76 1.72
C ALA A 344 -8.16 -12.76 1.18
N VAL A 345 -9.00 -12.34 0.23
CA VAL A 345 -10.00 -13.23 -0.40
C VAL A 345 -9.32 -14.39 -1.12
N LYS A 346 -8.29 -14.14 -1.94
CA LYS A 346 -7.54 -15.21 -2.64
C LYS A 346 -6.97 -16.24 -1.67
N CYS A 347 -6.44 -15.80 -0.55
CA CYS A 347 -5.91 -16.69 0.49
C CYS A 347 -7.04 -17.46 1.22
N ALA A 348 -8.17 -16.79 1.47
CA ALA A 348 -9.30 -17.36 2.20
C ALA A 348 -10.06 -18.46 1.41
N ILE A 349 -10.26 -18.23 0.11
CA ILE A 349 -10.97 -19.20 -0.76
C ILE A 349 -10.10 -20.34 -1.26
N ARG A 350 -8.78 -20.28 -1.05
CA ARG A 350 -7.85 -21.31 -1.49
C ARG A 350 -7.98 -22.55 -0.63
N ASP A 351 -7.95 -23.71 -1.28
CA ASP A 351 -7.95 -24.99 -0.60
C ASP A 351 -6.67 -25.16 0.23
N CYS A 352 -6.82 -25.69 1.45
CA CYS A 352 -5.68 -26.08 2.28
C CYS A 352 -5.00 -27.30 1.67
N ARG A 353 -3.69 -27.43 1.85
CA ARG A 353 -3.02 -28.70 1.60
C ARG A 353 -3.63 -29.75 2.53
N LYS A 354 -3.84 -31.00 2.01
CA LYS A 354 -4.33 -32.14 2.79
C LYS A 354 -3.74 -32.13 4.20
N GLN A 355 -4.58 -32.08 5.21
CA GLN A 355 -4.16 -32.40 6.56
C GLN A 355 -3.87 -33.93 6.59
N LYS A 356 -2.82 -34.33 7.30
CA LYS A 356 -2.42 -35.75 7.40
C LYS A 356 -3.50 -36.66 8.00
N THR A 357 -4.56 -36.08 8.54
CA THR A 357 -5.62 -36.77 9.29
C THR A 357 -6.98 -36.86 8.57
N THR A 358 -7.21 -36.08 7.52
CA THR A 358 -8.49 -36.11 6.77
C THR A 358 -8.20 -35.98 5.29
N ASP A 359 -8.83 -36.87 4.49
CA ASP A 359 -8.71 -36.86 3.02
C ASP A 359 -9.44 -35.70 2.35
N GLU A 360 -10.16 -34.87 3.12
CA GLU A 360 -10.91 -33.73 2.59
C GLU A 360 -10.01 -32.51 2.42
N ILE A 361 -10.02 -31.96 1.22
CA ILE A 361 -9.40 -30.67 0.90
C ILE A 361 -10.43 -29.58 1.17
N LEU A 362 -10.30 -28.88 2.30
CA LEU A 362 -11.21 -27.82 2.68
C LEU A 362 -10.59 -26.43 2.46
N PRO A 363 -11.38 -25.45 2.03
CA PRO A 363 -10.91 -24.06 1.93
C PRO A 363 -10.66 -23.48 3.33
N ARG A 364 -9.73 -22.53 3.43
CA ARG A 364 -9.42 -21.87 4.70
C ARG A 364 -10.64 -21.19 5.32
N ASN A 365 -11.49 -20.57 4.49
CA ASN A 365 -12.72 -19.93 4.92
C ASN A 365 -13.91 -20.50 4.12
N LYS A 366 -14.63 -21.43 4.72
CA LYS A 366 -15.75 -22.13 4.09
C LYS A 366 -16.87 -21.17 3.64
N LYS A 367 -17.24 -20.21 4.49
CA LYS A 367 -18.34 -19.25 4.21
C LYS A 367 -18.01 -18.31 3.05
N LEU A 368 -16.74 -17.87 2.98
CA LEU A 368 -16.31 -16.98 1.89
C LEU A 368 -16.16 -17.78 0.58
N ARG A 369 -15.71 -19.04 0.67
CA ARG A 369 -15.61 -19.94 -0.49
C ARG A 369 -17.00 -20.27 -1.06
N ALA A 370 -17.96 -20.63 -0.23
CA ALA A 370 -19.33 -20.88 -0.68
C ALA A 370 -19.94 -19.65 -1.36
N PHE A 371 -19.69 -18.45 -0.83
CA PHE A 371 -20.14 -17.21 -1.47
C PHE A 371 -19.44 -16.97 -2.81
N TYR A 372 -18.15 -17.27 -2.91
CA TYR A 372 -17.38 -17.17 -4.15
C TYR A 372 -17.94 -18.13 -5.21
N ASP A 373 -18.16 -19.40 -4.84
CA ASP A 373 -18.66 -20.43 -5.74
C ASP A 373 -20.05 -20.06 -6.28
N LYS A 374 -20.96 -19.60 -5.40
CA LYS A 374 -22.26 -19.03 -5.80
C LYS A 374 -22.10 -17.92 -6.85
N LYS A 375 -21.14 -17.00 -6.66
CA LYS A 375 -20.91 -15.91 -7.64
C LYS A 375 -20.34 -16.43 -8.96
N ARG A 376 -19.59 -17.52 -8.95
CA ARG A 376 -19.11 -18.19 -10.16
C ARG A 376 -20.23 -18.91 -10.91
N GLU A 377 -21.13 -19.55 -10.18
CA GLU A 377 -22.35 -20.19 -10.72
C GLU A 377 -23.30 -19.15 -11.36
N GLU A 378 -23.40 -17.94 -10.79
CA GLU A 378 -24.11 -16.81 -11.39
C GLU A 378 -23.43 -16.29 -12.69
N GLY A 379 -22.38 -16.94 -13.21
CA GLY A 379 -21.65 -16.56 -14.41
C GLY A 379 -20.68 -15.40 -14.23
N LYS A 380 -20.38 -14.94 -12.99
CA LYS A 380 -19.47 -13.82 -12.77
C LYS A 380 -18.02 -14.22 -13.05
N PRO A 381 -17.23 -13.43 -13.79
CA PRO A 381 -15.80 -13.66 -13.99
C PRO A 381 -15.03 -13.71 -12.66
N PHE A 382 -13.90 -14.43 -12.64
CA PHE A 382 -13.07 -14.61 -11.44
C PHE A 382 -12.84 -13.32 -10.64
N ARG A 383 -12.36 -12.25 -11.31
CA ARG A 383 -12.06 -10.98 -10.64
C ARG A 383 -13.30 -10.31 -10.05
N VAL A 384 -14.45 -10.44 -10.70
CA VAL A 384 -15.71 -9.86 -10.22
C VAL A 384 -16.21 -10.63 -8.99
N ALA A 385 -16.14 -11.98 -9.02
CA ALA A 385 -16.49 -12.81 -7.87
C ALA A 385 -15.59 -12.53 -6.65
N VAL A 386 -14.26 -12.37 -6.87
CA VAL A 386 -13.32 -12.02 -5.79
C VAL A 386 -13.63 -10.64 -5.21
N ILE A 387 -13.98 -9.65 -6.02
CA ILE A 387 -14.34 -8.30 -5.51
C ILE A 387 -15.69 -8.34 -4.76
N ALA A 388 -16.65 -9.14 -5.18
CA ALA A 388 -17.89 -9.35 -4.42
C ALA A 388 -17.60 -9.98 -3.04
N CYS A 389 -16.68 -10.95 -2.96
CA CYS A 389 -16.19 -11.50 -1.70
C CYS A 389 -15.45 -10.46 -0.86
N ALA A 390 -14.65 -9.58 -1.47
CA ALA A 390 -13.95 -8.50 -0.76
C ALA A 390 -14.94 -7.50 -0.14
N ASN A 391 -16.04 -7.20 -0.82
CA ASN A 391 -17.13 -6.37 -0.27
C ASN A 391 -17.75 -7.05 0.96
N LYS A 392 -18.12 -8.34 0.86
CA LYS A 392 -18.65 -9.12 1.99
C LYS A 392 -17.65 -9.18 3.17
N LEU A 393 -16.36 -9.39 2.87
CA LEU A 393 -15.30 -9.40 3.86
C LEU A 393 -15.18 -8.06 4.58
N LEU A 394 -15.29 -6.93 3.87
CA LEU A 394 -15.29 -5.60 4.48
C LEU A 394 -16.46 -5.37 5.42
N HIS A 395 -17.64 -5.88 5.10
CA HIS A 395 -18.78 -5.83 6.03
C HIS A 395 -18.49 -6.63 7.29
N TRP A 396 -17.86 -7.80 7.20
CA TRP A 396 -17.44 -8.55 8.40
C TRP A 396 -16.40 -7.78 9.21
N ILE A 397 -15.35 -7.27 8.55
CA ILE A 397 -14.30 -6.47 9.21
C ILE A 397 -14.92 -5.28 9.94
N TYR A 398 -15.85 -4.56 9.30
CA TYR A 398 -16.55 -3.44 9.94
C TYR A 398 -17.30 -3.87 11.21
N ALA A 399 -18.08 -4.95 11.13
CA ALA A 399 -18.85 -5.46 12.27
C ALA A 399 -17.92 -5.90 13.42
N LEU A 400 -16.88 -6.67 13.13
CA LEU A 400 -15.92 -7.17 14.12
C LEU A 400 -15.16 -6.05 14.82
N LEU A 401 -14.70 -5.04 14.08
CA LEU A 401 -13.99 -3.89 14.64
C LEU A 401 -14.94 -3.02 15.49
N LYS A 402 -16.18 -2.83 15.08
CA LYS A 402 -17.18 -2.07 15.86
C LYS A 402 -17.58 -2.78 17.15
N SER A 403 -17.75 -4.09 17.14
CA SER A 403 -18.08 -4.90 18.30
C SER A 403 -16.87 -5.28 19.15
N LYS A 404 -15.64 -5.04 18.66
CA LYS A 404 -14.38 -5.47 19.29
C LYS A 404 -14.35 -6.98 19.59
N THR A 405 -14.89 -7.80 18.67
CA THR A 405 -14.97 -9.25 18.83
C THR A 405 -14.15 -9.97 17.76
N ALA A 406 -13.55 -11.10 18.13
CA ALA A 406 -12.89 -11.98 17.17
C ALA A 406 -13.92 -12.69 16.26
N PHE A 407 -13.49 -13.07 15.07
CA PHE A 407 -14.32 -13.83 14.14
C PHE A 407 -14.68 -15.20 14.72
N GLN A 408 -15.97 -15.53 14.73
CA GLN A 408 -16.49 -16.83 15.12
C GLN A 408 -17.11 -17.49 13.89
N ASP A 409 -16.63 -18.70 13.58
CA ASP A 409 -17.24 -19.50 12.53
C ASP A 409 -18.49 -20.21 13.12
N LEU A 410 -19.54 -19.40 13.37
CA LEU A 410 -20.83 -19.97 13.77
C LEU A 410 -21.30 -20.88 12.63
N ALA A 411 -21.49 -22.15 12.93
CA ALA A 411 -21.89 -23.21 12.01
C ALA A 411 -23.22 -22.90 11.31
#